data_c09ec3c2fe21e04aa30402f18c35c440
#
_entry.id   c09ec3c2fe21e04aa30402f18c35c440
#
_cell.length_a   1.000
_cell.length_b   1.000
_cell.length_c   1.000
_cell.angle_alpha   90.00
_cell.angle_beta   90.00
_cell.angle_gamma   90.00
#
_symmetry.space_group_name_H-M   'P 1'
#
loop_
_entity.id
_entity.type
_entity.pdbx_description
1 polymer ?
#
loop_
_entity_poly.entity_id
_entity_poly.type
_entity_poly.pdbx_seq_one_letter_code
_entity_poly.pdbx_strand_id
1 'polypeptide(L)'
;MDLKSGYPFWSIRNGLMRAYPRLEQDTVCEVAIVGGGVTAALIAHELLRHGHEVVVIEQRDIGWGSTSASTALLQYEIDTPMIELAKQHGMQAAALAYGACAQAILDLQGLCNTFGGTDFTRQDSLYYASRPRDIKDLRSELEARKAHKLPVEWIEREPLWHNYGVHSDGAILSRLAASVDPYRLCYRLFSECEQYGARIHDRTAIASIEPHEPHVDLRTEDGVGVRARHVILAAGYGNQRWLSQPVARNRSSYAFVTDPLHDSDMGALKHTMMWETARPYLYVRSTPDGRVVAGGEDDNIDIPARRDARVQSKLRTLLKKIGKTMPDMRLRPAFAWAGTFAETADGLPFFGPHAELGPRVSFAMAYGGNGITYSAIGAGLLRAQLESTPHPLSGLFGFSRLG
;
A
#
# COMPACT_ATOMS: atom_id res chain seq x y z
N MET A 1 4.69 -14.91 10.08
CA MET A 1 3.50 -15.03 9.21
C MET A 1 3.94 -14.96 7.76
N ASP A 2 3.46 -15.85 6.90
CA ASP A 2 3.71 -15.76 5.45
C ASP A 2 2.63 -14.86 4.80
N LEU A 3 3.06 -13.69 4.31
CA LEU A 3 2.17 -12.64 3.81
C LEU A 3 1.81 -12.78 2.33
N LYS A 4 2.36 -13.76 1.63
CA LYS A 4 2.14 -13.97 0.20
C LYS A 4 2.19 -15.43 -0.18
N SER A 5 1.56 -15.79 -1.29
CA SER A 5 1.69 -17.12 -1.89
C SER A 5 2.76 -17.13 -2.98
N GLY A 6 3.37 -18.30 -3.17
CA GLY A 6 4.19 -18.61 -4.34
C GLY A 6 5.16 -17.50 -4.75
N TYR A 7 5.10 -17.17 -6.03
CA TYR A 7 6.01 -16.21 -6.66
C TYR A 7 5.22 -15.01 -7.19
N PRO A 8 5.08 -13.91 -6.41
CA PRO A 8 4.53 -12.66 -6.89
C PRO A 8 5.35 -12.10 -8.04
N PHE A 9 4.66 -11.48 -8.99
CA PHE A 9 5.28 -11.07 -10.27
C PHE A 9 6.54 -10.21 -10.11
N TRP A 10 6.55 -9.27 -9.17
CA TRP A 10 7.66 -8.33 -9.03
C TRP A 10 8.97 -9.00 -8.61
N SER A 11 8.90 -10.00 -7.73
CA SER A 11 10.09 -10.77 -7.34
C SER A 11 10.60 -11.67 -8.46
N ILE A 12 9.72 -12.18 -9.34
CA ILE A 12 10.13 -12.93 -10.52
C ILE A 12 10.78 -12.01 -11.56
N ARG A 13 10.12 -10.87 -11.84
CA ARG A 13 10.58 -9.91 -12.84
C ARG A 13 11.95 -9.32 -12.52
N ASN A 14 12.21 -9.02 -11.25
CA ASN A 14 13.39 -8.29 -10.82
C ASN A 14 14.47 -9.18 -10.19
N GLY A 15 14.15 -10.40 -9.77
CA GLY A 15 15.05 -11.24 -8.98
C GLY A 15 15.38 -10.65 -7.60
N LEU A 16 16.40 -11.19 -6.94
CA LEU A 16 16.98 -10.58 -5.74
C LEU A 16 17.89 -9.43 -6.18
N MET A 17 17.42 -8.20 -6.05
CA MET A 17 18.18 -7.02 -6.54
C MET A 17 19.43 -6.75 -5.72
N ARG A 18 19.37 -6.99 -4.40
CA ARG A 18 20.50 -6.81 -3.48
C ARG A 18 20.23 -7.57 -2.18
N ALA A 19 21.27 -8.14 -1.57
CA ALA A 19 21.28 -8.64 -0.21
C ALA A 19 22.05 -7.68 0.70
N TYR A 20 21.54 -7.49 1.91
CA TYR A 20 22.20 -6.68 2.95
C TYR A 20 22.87 -7.59 3.99
N PRO A 21 23.86 -7.10 4.76
CA PRO A 21 24.48 -7.91 5.80
C PRO A 21 23.48 -8.22 6.93
N ARG A 22 23.64 -9.36 7.58
CA ARG A 22 22.97 -9.63 8.86
C ARG A 22 23.48 -8.67 9.93
N LEU A 23 22.67 -8.43 10.96
CA LEU A 23 23.14 -7.76 12.16
C LEU A 23 23.85 -8.77 13.07
N GLU A 24 25.16 -8.65 13.18
CA GLU A 24 26.02 -9.62 13.91
C GLU A 24 26.60 -9.05 15.20
N GLN A 25 26.47 -7.75 15.45
CA GLN A 25 27.04 -7.07 16.61
C GLN A 25 26.02 -6.14 17.26
N ASP A 26 26.11 -6.01 18.58
CA ASP A 26 25.31 -5.08 19.34
C ASP A 26 25.43 -3.67 18.75
N THR A 27 24.31 -3.00 18.64
CA THR A 27 24.21 -1.74 17.91
C THR A 27 23.44 -0.70 18.72
N VAL A 28 23.92 0.55 18.66
CA VAL A 28 23.21 1.72 19.21
C VAL A 28 22.85 2.64 18.05
N CYS A 29 21.64 3.24 18.10
CA CYS A 29 21.16 4.17 17.08
C CYS A 29 20.15 5.16 17.66
N GLU A 30 19.86 6.20 16.89
CA GLU A 30 18.76 7.11 17.21
C GLU A 30 17.41 6.46 16.91
N VAL A 31 17.19 5.97 15.67
CA VAL A 31 15.94 5.35 15.24
C VAL A 31 16.21 3.96 14.68
N ALA A 32 15.56 2.95 15.26
CA ALA A 32 15.50 1.60 14.70
C ALA A 32 14.17 1.39 13.99
N ILE A 33 14.19 1.00 12.71
CA ILE A 33 13.01 0.63 11.94
C ILE A 33 12.96 -0.88 11.79
N VAL A 34 11.93 -1.51 12.32
CA VAL A 34 11.69 -2.95 12.22
C VAL A 34 10.79 -3.26 11.05
N GLY A 35 11.38 -3.86 10.02
CA GLY A 35 10.76 -4.16 8.73
C GLY A 35 11.54 -3.57 7.57
N GLY A 36 11.52 -4.26 6.41
CA GLY A 36 12.26 -3.89 5.20
C GLY A 36 11.36 -3.78 3.96
N GLY A 37 10.09 -3.47 4.14
CA GLY A 37 9.15 -3.22 3.04
C GLY A 37 9.15 -1.76 2.58
N VAL A 38 8.31 -1.45 1.57
CA VAL A 38 8.16 -0.10 1.01
C VAL A 38 7.80 0.95 2.06
N THR A 39 7.03 0.58 3.10
CA THR A 39 6.70 1.45 4.23
C THR A 39 7.96 1.85 5.00
N ALA A 40 8.78 0.87 5.38
CA ALA A 40 10.04 1.12 6.07
C ALA A 40 11.00 1.97 5.22
N ALA A 41 11.06 1.70 3.91
CA ALA A 41 11.91 2.42 2.97
C ALA A 41 11.52 3.92 2.86
N LEU A 42 10.22 4.21 2.76
CA LEU A 42 9.72 5.59 2.72
C LEU A 42 9.98 6.33 4.03
N ILE A 43 9.76 5.67 5.17
CA ILE A 43 10.04 6.24 6.49
C ILE A 43 11.54 6.48 6.69
N ALA A 44 12.39 5.51 6.36
CA ALA A 44 13.84 5.67 6.46
C ALA A 44 14.35 6.84 5.62
N HIS A 45 13.87 6.93 4.37
CA HIS A 45 14.24 8.01 3.46
C HIS A 45 13.83 9.39 4.01
N GLU A 46 12.59 9.52 4.52
CA GLU A 46 12.10 10.78 5.10
C GLU A 46 12.94 11.20 6.32
N LEU A 47 13.22 10.28 7.23
CA LEU A 47 13.99 10.56 8.45
C LEU A 47 15.44 10.96 8.12
N LEU A 48 16.11 10.23 7.24
CA LEU A 48 17.48 10.52 6.83
C LEU A 48 17.63 11.88 6.14
N ARG A 49 16.65 12.23 5.29
CA ARG A 49 16.60 13.54 4.63
C ARG A 49 16.47 14.71 5.62
N HIS A 50 16.01 14.44 6.83
CA HIS A 50 15.87 15.43 7.91
C HIS A 50 16.91 15.26 9.00
N GLY A 51 17.99 14.50 8.73
CA GLY A 51 19.18 14.43 9.58
C GLY A 51 19.12 13.41 10.72
N HIS A 52 18.12 12.53 10.74
CA HIS A 52 18.06 11.45 11.74
C HIS A 52 18.97 10.27 11.37
N GLU A 53 19.57 9.63 12.37
CA GLU A 53 20.33 8.39 12.19
C GLU A 53 19.38 7.19 12.20
N VAL A 54 19.43 6.35 11.16
CA VAL A 54 18.50 5.24 10.97
C VAL A 54 19.21 3.90 10.82
N VAL A 55 18.72 2.89 11.56
CA VAL A 55 19.03 1.48 11.36
C VAL A 55 17.77 0.73 10.96
N VAL A 56 17.82 0.00 9.84
CA VAL A 56 16.71 -0.83 9.36
C VAL A 56 17.02 -2.29 9.61
N ILE A 57 16.05 -3.04 10.16
CA ILE A 57 16.21 -4.45 10.53
C ILE A 57 15.04 -5.25 9.92
N GLU A 58 15.34 -6.11 8.96
CA GLU A 58 14.36 -6.96 8.28
C GLU A 58 14.62 -8.44 8.57
N GLN A 59 13.55 -9.17 8.89
CA GLN A 59 13.64 -10.60 9.22
C GLN A 59 13.98 -11.50 8.02
N ARG A 60 13.67 -11.05 6.80
CA ARG A 60 13.92 -11.76 5.53
C ARG A 60 14.70 -10.86 4.59
N ASP A 61 14.59 -11.10 3.29
CA ASP A 61 15.14 -10.17 2.29
C ASP A 61 14.28 -8.92 2.19
N ILE A 62 14.89 -7.79 1.85
CA ILE A 62 14.21 -6.52 1.63
C ILE A 62 13.11 -6.67 0.58
N GLY A 63 11.95 -6.06 0.82
CA GLY A 63 10.81 -6.07 -0.09
C GLY A 63 10.10 -7.42 -0.22
N TRP A 64 10.53 -8.45 0.48
CA TRP A 64 10.03 -9.83 0.32
C TRP A 64 8.59 -10.05 0.78
N GLY A 65 8.06 -9.21 1.67
CA GLY A 65 6.71 -9.32 2.22
C GLY A 65 5.61 -8.87 1.23
N SER A 66 4.62 -8.13 1.75
CA SER A 66 3.50 -7.60 0.97
C SER A 66 3.92 -6.63 -0.13
N THR A 67 5.11 -6.02 -0.03
CA THR A 67 5.67 -5.18 -1.09
C THR A 67 5.79 -5.93 -2.41
N SER A 68 6.34 -7.15 -2.41
CA SER A 68 6.44 -7.98 -3.63
C SER A 68 5.10 -8.49 -4.14
N ALA A 69 4.08 -8.56 -3.31
CA ALA A 69 2.75 -9.04 -3.67
C ALA A 69 1.75 -7.93 -4.03
N SER A 70 2.12 -6.66 -3.81
CA SER A 70 1.24 -5.52 -4.09
C SER A 70 0.98 -5.39 -5.59
N THR A 71 -0.25 -5.08 -5.96
CA THR A 71 -0.59 -4.72 -7.36
C THR A 71 -0.25 -3.26 -7.68
N ALA A 72 0.04 -2.47 -6.64
CA ALA A 72 0.57 -1.11 -6.71
C ALA A 72 -0.23 -0.16 -7.62
N LEU A 73 -1.54 -0.12 -7.40
CA LEU A 73 -2.39 0.97 -7.84
C LEU A 73 -2.21 2.11 -6.83
N LEU A 74 -1.70 3.24 -7.28
CA LEU A 74 -1.55 4.44 -6.47
C LEU A 74 -2.76 5.33 -6.72
N GLN A 75 -3.69 5.30 -5.79
CA GLN A 75 -4.96 6.02 -5.86
C GLN A 75 -5.08 6.92 -4.63
N TYR A 76 -5.79 8.05 -4.78
CA TYR A 76 -6.21 8.84 -3.63
C TYR A 76 -7.57 8.38 -3.10
N GLU A 77 -8.28 7.63 -3.92
CA GLU A 77 -9.52 6.97 -3.53
C GLU A 77 -9.23 5.94 -2.43
N ILE A 78 -9.81 6.17 -1.26
CA ILE A 78 -9.72 5.27 -0.12
C ILE A 78 -10.74 4.14 -0.30
N ASP A 79 -10.47 2.95 0.23
CA ASP A 79 -11.41 1.81 0.18
C ASP A 79 -12.80 2.16 0.74
N THR A 80 -12.83 3.06 1.74
CA THR A 80 -14.06 3.67 2.24
C THR A 80 -14.35 4.93 1.42
N PRO A 81 -15.45 5.01 0.66
CA PRO A 81 -15.82 6.21 -0.09
C PRO A 81 -15.88 7.46 0.78
N MET A 82 -15.58 8.63 0.21
CA MET A 82 -15.52 9.89 0.93
C MET A 82 -16.83 10.19 1.67
N ILE A 83 -17.98 9.90 1.05
CA ILE A 83 -19.29 10.06 1.67
C ILE A 83 -19.51 9.15 2.88
N GLU A 84 -18.96 7.92 2.87
CA GLU A 84 -19.06 6.99 3.99
C GLU A 84 -18.06 7.36 5.10
N LEU A 85 -16.86 7.74 4.73
CA LEU A 85 -15.85 8.25 5.68
C LEU A 85 -16.35 9.51 6.41
N ALA A 86 -17.07 10.38 5.67
CA ALA A 86 -17.68 11.58 6.24
C ALA A 86 -18.78 11.29 7.27
N LYS A 87 -19.51 10.19 7.14
CA LYS A 87 -20.49 9.75 8.16
C LYS A 87 -19.80 9.33 9.46
N GLN A 88 -18.57 8.81 9.39
CA GLN A 88 -17.84 8.31 10.55
C GLN A 88 -17.04 9.43 11.25
N HIS A 89 -16.40 10.31 10.49
CA HIS A 89 -15.42 11.27 10.99
C HIS A 89 -15.75 12.74 10.66
N GLY A 90 -16.84 12.98 9.96
CA GLY A 90 -17.19 14.31 9.43
C GLY A 90 -16.52 14.61 8.09
N MET A 91 -17.15 15.51 7.31
CA MET A 91 -16.72 15.81 5.94
C MET A 91 -15.31 16.46 5.89
N GLN A 92 -14.96 17.27 6.88
CA GLN A 92 -13.64 17.90 6.92
C GLN A 92 -12.52 16.86 7.08
N ALA A 93 -12.70 15.86 7.95
CA ALA A 93 -11.74 14.78 8.14
C ALA A 93 -11.64 13.89 6.88
N ALA A 94 -12.77 13.56 6.26
CA ALA A 94 -12.79 12.81 5.00
C ALA A 94 -12.07 13.57 3.87
N ALA A 95 -12.31 14.86 3.73
CA ALA A 95 -11.64 15.72 2.76
C ALA A 95 -10.14 15.83 3.01
N LEU A 96 -9.74 15.94 4.29
CA LEU A 96 -8.33 15.96 4.68
C LEU A 96 -7.61 14.66 4.32
N ALA A 97 -8.22 13.51 4.60
CA ALA A 97 -7.65 12.20 4.26
C ALA A 97 -7.51 12.01 2.75
N TYR A 98 -8.56 12.30 1.97
CA TYR A 98 -8.53 12.23 0.51
C TYR A 98 -7.52 13.20 -0.11
N GLY A 99 -7.47 14.44 0.39
CA GLY A 99 -6.50 15.45 -0.06
C GLY A 99 -5.06 15.04 0.23
N ALA A 100 -4.80 14.46 1.40
CA ALA A 100 -3.48 13.94 1.74
C ALA A 100 -3.08 12.76 0.83
N CYS A 101 -3.99 11.84 0.51
CA CYS A 101 -3.73 10.78 -0.45
C CYS A 101 -3.45 11.33 -1.86
N ALA A 102 -4.17 12.38 -2.28
CA ALA A 102 -3.92 13.03 -3.57
C ALA A 102 -2.53 13.68 -3.61
N GLN A 103 -2.13 14.38 -2.55
CA GLN A 103 -0.79 14.96 -2.45
C GLN A 103 0.30 13.88 -2.44
N ALA A 104 0.10 12.78 -1.72
CA ALA A 104 1.06 11.68 -1.65
C ALA A 104 1.37 11.05 -3.02
N ILE A 105 0.42 11.03 -3.98
CA ILE A 105 0.69 10.58 -5.35
C ILE A 105 1.67 11.52 -6.05
N LEU A 106 1.52 12.84 -5.84
CA LEU A 106 2.41 13.86 -6.42
C LEU A 106 3.80 13.79 -5.78
N ASP A 107 3.87 13.59 -4.46
CA ASP A 107 5.13 13.45 -3.73
C ASP A 107 5.88 12.18 -4.18
N LEU A 108 5.19 11.05 -4.32
CA LEU A 108 5.74 9.81 -4.87
C LEU A 108 6.22 10.00 -6.31
N GLN A 109 5.52 10.77 -7.14
CA GLN A 109 5.97 11.12 -8.49
C GLN A 109 7.30 11.89 -8.45
N GLY A 110 7.39 12.92 -7.61
CA GLY A 110 8.61 13.69 -7.41
C GLY A 110 9.77 12.81 -6.99
N LEU A 111 9.53 11.95 -6.00
CA LEU A 111 10.51 11.00 -5.47
C LEU A 111 10.99 10.00 -6.54
N CYS A 112 10.07 9.38 -7.27
CA CYS A 112 10.38 8.43 -8.32
C CYS A 112 11.13 9.08 -9.50
N ASN A 113 10.84 10.33 -9.81
CA ASN A 113 11.58 11.09 -10.85
C ASN A 113 13.04 11.34 -10.44
N THR A 114 13.31 11.53 -9.14
CA THR A 114 14.68 11.73 -8.63
C THR A 114 15.52 10.46 -8.80
N PHE A 115 14.95 9.29 -8.51
CA PHE A 115 15.71 8.03 -8.54
C PHE A 115 15.74 7.36 -9.92
N GLY A 116 14.67 7.50 -10.70
CA GLY A 116 14.46 6.75 -11.93
C GLY A 116 14.29 5.23 -11.69
N GLY A 117 13.96 4.51 -12.74
CA GLY A 117 13.95 3.04 -12.76
C GLY A 117 12.92 2.36 -11.84
N THR A 118 11.88 3.07 -11.39
CA THR A 118 10.80 2.56 -10.53
C THR A 118 9.55 2.16 -11.32
N ASP A 119 9.56 2.36 -12.64
CA ASP A 119 8.38 2.17 -13.50
C ASP A 119 7.16 2.99 -13.04
N PHE A 120 7.39 4.14 -12.39
CA PHE A 120 6.31 5.04 -12.01
C PHE A 120 5.66 5.63 -13.26
N THR A 121 4.34 5.49 -13.36
CA THR A 121 3.57 5.96 -14.51
C THR A 121 2.29 6.64 -14.03
N ARG A 122 2.07 7.89 -14.45
CA ARG A 122 0.79 8.58 -14.22
C ARG A 122 -0.31 7.90 -15.03
N GLN A 123 -1.46 7.74 -14.39
CA GLN A 123 -2.65 7.14 -14.99
C GLN A 123 -3.91 7.89 -14.51
N ASP A 124 -4.98 7.75 -15.26
CA ASP A 124 -6.32 8.06 -14.76
C ASP A 124 -6.87 6.89 -13.95
N SER A 125 -7.86 7.12 -13.10
CA SER A 125 -8.59 6.10 -12.33
C SER A 125 -10.07 6.14 -12.70
N LEU A 126 -10.61 5.03 -13.19
CA LEU A 126 -12.01 4.87 -13.56
C LEU A 126 -12.71 3.99 -12.53
N TYR A 127 -13.60 4.60 -11.72
CA TYR A 127 -14.41 3.93 -10.71
C TYR A 127 -15.83 3.72 -11.25
N TYR A 128 -16.14 2.50 -11.71
CA TYR A 128 -17.41 2.21 -12.38
C TYR A 128 -18.43 1.48 -11.50
N ALA A 129 -19.71 1.70 -11.79
CA ALA A 129 -20.82 1.03 -11.13
C ALA A 129 -20.88 -0.45 -11.52
N SER A 130 -20.84 -1.35 -10.55
CA SER A 130 -21.02 -2.79 -10.79
C SER A 130 -22.49 -3.16 -11.03
N ARG A 131 -23.41 -2.33 -10.56
CA ARG A 131 -24.87 -2.53 -10.65
C ARG A 131 -25.58 -1.19 -10.85
N PRO A 132 -26.74 -1.18 -11.50
CA PRO A 132 -27.53 0.07 -11.70
C PRO A 132 -27.84 0.81 -10.40
N ARG A 133 -28.10 0.09 -9.31
CA ARG A 133 -28.39 0.68 -7.99
C ARG A 133 -27.22 1.47 -7.40
N ASP A 134 -25.99 1.19 -7.79
CA ASP A 134 -24.79 1.84 -7.27
C ASP A 134 -24.60 3.27 -7.82
N ILE A 135 -25.33 3.63 -8.90
CA ILE A 135 -25.23 4.94 -9.59
C ILE A 135 -25.54 6.10 -8.64
N LYS A 136 -26.56 5.96 -7.80
CA LYS A 136 -26.96 7.03 -6.88
C LYS A 136 -25.83 7.39 -5.93
N ASP A 137 -25.19 6.38 -5.33
CA ASP A 137 -24.10 6.57 -4.37
C ASP A 137 -22.84 7.10 -5.07
N LEU A 138 -22.53 6.62 -6.29
CA LEU A 138 -21.44 7.15 -7.10
C LEU A 138 -21.66 8.63 -7.47
N ARG A 139 -22.89 9.04 -7.81
CA ARG A 139 -23.20 10.46 -8.07
C ARG A 139 -22.98 11.31 -6.82
N SER A 140 -23.40 10.83 -5.65
CA SER A 140 -23.17 11.52 -4.39
C SER A 140 -21.67 11.63 -4.06
N GLU A 141 -20.91 10.56 -4.30
CA GLU A 141 -19.45 10.53 -4.15
C GLU A 141 -18.76 11.51 -5.10
N LEU A 142 -19.20 11.57 -6.36
CA LEU A 142 -18.69 12.53 -7.35
C LEU A 142 -18.87 13.97 -6.87
N GLU A 143 -20.05 14.33 -6.39
CA GLU A 143 -20.34 15.70 -5.93
C GLU A 143 -19.52 16.05 -4.68
N ALA A 144 -19.36 15.10 -3.75
CA ALA A 144 -18.50 15.28 -2.59
C ALA A 144 -17.04 15.54 -3.00
N ARG A 145 -16.50 14.76 -3.93
CA ARG A 145 -15.13 14.93 -4.44
C ARG A 145 -14.96 16.26 -5.18
N LYS A 146 -15.92 16.66 -6.03
CA LYS A 146 -15.91 17.96 -6.73
C LYS A 146 -15.93 19.15 -5.76
N ALA A 147 -16.79 19.08 -4.74
CA ALA A 147 -16.88 20.14 -3.72
C ALA A 147 -15.53 20.37 -3.00
N HIS A 148 -14.68 19.35 -2.93
CA HIS A 148 -13.34 19.41 -2.34
C HIS A 148 -12.21 19.50 -3.39
N LYS A 149 -12.54 19.93 -4.62
CA LYS A 149 -11.59 20.23 -5.71
C LYS A 149 -10.74 19.04 -6.16
N LEU A 150 -11.20 17.81 -5.95
CA LEU A 150 -10.56 16.63 -6.54
C LEU A 150 -10.86 16.57 -8.05
N PRO A 151 -9.89 16.17 -8.88
CA PRO A 151 -10.01 16.24 -10.34
C PRO A 151 -10.86 15.09 -10.89
N VAL A 152 -12.16 15.18 -10.75
CA VAL A 152 -13.11 14.11 -11.14
C VAL A 152 -14.17 14.60 -12.11
N GLU A 153 -14.60 13.71 -12.98
CA GLU A 153 -15.72 13.89 -13.90
C GLU A 153 -16.58 12.64 -13.97
N TRP A 154 -17.82 12.82 -14.41
CA TRP A 154 -18.73 11.71 -14.64
C TRP A 154 -18.65 11.22 -16.08
N ILE A 155 -18.60 9.91 -16.25
CA ILE A 155 -18.65 9.25 -17.56
C ILE A 155 -19.96 8.48 -17.67
N GLU A 156 -20.76 8.81 -18.68
CA GLU A 156 -22.01 8.13 -18.96
C GLU A 156 -21.79 6.78 -19.67
N ARG A 157 -22.82 5.95 -19.72
CA ARG A 157 -22.81 4.57 -20.25
C ARG A 157 -22.20 4.45 -21.65
N GLU A 158 -22.60 5.31 -22.57
CA GLU A 158 -22.19 5.23 -23.97
C GLU A 158 -20.70 5.56 -24.16
N PRO A 159 -20.17 6.69 -23.62
CA PRO A 159 -18.73 6.95 -23.58
C PRO A 159 -17.92 5.90 -22.81
N LEU A 160 -18.47 5.30 -21.75
CA LEU A 160 -17.83 4.23 -21.02
C LEU A 160 -17.54 3.02 -21.91
N TRP A 161 -18.53 2.61 -22.70
CA TRP A 161 -18.37 1.53 -23.64
C TRP A 161 -17.38 1.87 -24.75
N HIS A 162 -17.60 2.97 -25.45
CA HIS A 162 -16.82 3.32 -26.65
C HIS A 162 -15.35 3.67 -26.34
N ASN A 163 -15.10 4.40 -25.25
CA ASN A 163 -13.76 4.92 -24.96
C ASN A 163 -12.96 4.01 -24.00
N TYR A 164 -13.65 3.26 -23.14
CA TYR A 164 -13.00 2.45 -22.09
C TYR A 164 -13.27 0.94 -22.22
N GLY A 165 -14.17 0.52 -23.09
CA GLY A 165 -14.55 -0.88 -23.26
C GLY A 165 -15.24 -1.48 -22.03
N VAL A 166 -15.85 -0.63 -21.17
CA VAL A 166 -16.44 -1.05 -19.89
C VAL A 166 -17.97 -1.02 -20.00
N HIS A 167 -18.59 -2.17 -19.77
CA HIS A 167 -20.06 -2.33 -19.71
C HIS A 167 -20.56 -1.95 -18.31
N SER A 168 -20.90 -0.67 -18.12
CA SER A 168 -21.47 -0.15 -16.88
C SER A 168 -22.43 1.02 -17.18
N ASP A 169 -23.30 1.33 -16.21
CA ASP A 169 -24.28 2.43 -16.35
C ASP A 169 -23.69 3.82 -16.05
N GLY A 170 -22.47 3.88 -15.54
CA GLY A 170 -21.75 5.12 -15.27
C GLY A 170 -20.51 4.91 -14.41
N ALA A 171 -19.63 5.89 -14.42
CA ALA A 171 -18.39 5.87 -13.68
C ALA A 171 -17.95 7.28 -13.24
N ILE A 172 -17.11 7.33 -12.23
CA ILE A 172 -16.26 8.48 -11.89
C ILE A 172 -14.92 8.28 -12.56
N LEU A 173 -14.50 9.21 -13.40
CA LEU A 173 -13.13 9.29 -13.90
C LEU A 173 -12.35 10.31 -13.07
N SER A 174 -11.25 9.87 -12.48
CA SER A 174 -10.30 10.72 -11.77
C SER A 174 -9.04 10.92 -12.62
N ARG A 175 -8.58 12.15 -12.72
CA ARG A 175 -7.36 12.54 -13.46
C ARG A 175 -6.08 12.44 -12.62
N LEU A 176 -6.16 11.78 -11.48
CA LEU A 176 -5.05 11.66 -10.53
C LEU A 176 -4.94 10.25 -9.97
N ALA A 177 -4.15 9.44 -10.63
CA ALA A 177 -3.70 8.14 -10.16
C ALA A 177 -2.30 7.86 -10.73
N ALA A 178 -1.68 6.78 -10.28
CA ALA A 178 -0.40 6.31 -10.80
C ALA A 178 -0.23 4.83 -10.55
N SER A 179 0.75 4.24 -11.19
CA SER A 179 1.24 2.90 -10.89
C SER A 179 2.76 2.91 -10.75
N VAL A 180 3.29 1.90 -10.08
CA VAL A 180 4.72 1.76 -9.82
C VAL A 180 5.10 0.28 -9.75
N ASP A 181 6.37 -0.07 -9.96
CA ASP A 181 6.93 -1.33 -9.48
C ASP A 181 7.30 -1.15 -8.00
N PRO A 182 6.53 -1.69 -7.06
CA PRO A 182 6.72 -1.43 -5.63
C PRO A 182 7.99 -2.07 -5.09
N TYR A 183 8.46 -3.14 -5.73
CA TYR A 183 9.67 -3.85 -5.36
C TYR A 183 10.90 -3.03 -5.75
N ARG A 184 10.93 -2.52 -6.98
CA ARG A 184 11.98 -1.59 -7.43
C ARG A 184 12.00 -0.31 -6.61
N LEU A 185 10.84 0.28 -6.34
CA LEU A 185 10.73 1.48 -5.49
C LEU A 185 11.37 1.23 -4.12
N CYS A 186 11.06 0.11 -3.48
CA CYS A 186 11.61 -0.26 -2.18
C CYS A 186 13.15 -0.32 -2.21
N TYR A 187 13.73 -1.02 -3.20
CA TYR A 187 15.19 -1.13 -3.33
C TYR A 187 15.87 0.18 -3.70
N ARG A 188 15.25 1.01 -4.56
CA ARG A 188 15.79 2.32 -4.90
C ARG A 188 15.83 3.24 -3.69
N LEU A 189 14.77 3.28 -2.90
CA LEU A 189 14.72 4.03 -1.66
C LEU A 189 15.83 3.59 -0.69
N PHE A 190 16.00 2.29 -0.47
CA PHE A 190 17.05 1.81 0.43
C PHE A 190 18.46 2.08 -0.12
N SER A 191 18.65 2.02 -1.43
CA SER A 191 19.92 2.41 -2.04
C SER A 191 20.25 3.90 -1.80
N GLU A 192 19.26 4.77 -1.84
CA GLU A 192 19.42 6.18 -1.46
C GLU A 192 19.66 6.33 0.04
N CYS A 193 18.93 5.60 0.87
CA CYS A 193 19.12 5.63 2.32
C CYS A 193 20.57 5.31 2.71
N GLU A 194 21.23 4.37 2.05
CA GLU A 194 22.65 4.06 2.31
C GLU A 194 23.56 5.24 1.97
N GLN A 195 23.27 6.00 0.92
CA GLN A 195 24.05 7.20 0.57
C GLN A 195 23.93 8.28 1.65
N TYR A 196 22.81 8.30 2.38
CA TYR A 196 22.59 9.16 3.55
C TYR A 196 23.06 8.53 4.87
N GLY A 197 23.77 7.39 4.82
CA GLY A 197 24.36 6.75 6.01
C GLY A 197 23.47 5.77 6.76
N ALA A 198 22.37 5.32 6.18
CA ALA A 198 21.57 4.26 6.79
C ALA A 198 22.36 2.96 6.95
N ARG A 199 22.20 2.31 8.07
CA ARG A 199 22.63 0.92 8.27
C ARG A 199 21.44 0.01 8.04
N ILE A 200 21.53 -0.88 7.06
CA ILE A 200 20.44 -1.78 6.67
C ILE A 200 20.86 -3.21 6.87
N HIS A 201 20.07 -3.97 7.60
CA HIS A 201 20.30 -5.37 7.90
C HIS A 201 19.09 -6.20 7.51
N ASP A 202 19.31 -7.24 6.72
CA ASP A 202 18.28 -8.22 6.38
C ASP A 202 18.53 -9.57 7.08
N ARG A 203 17.62 -10.53 6.92
CA ARG A 203 17.70 -11.87 7.55
C ARG A 203 17.99 -11.82 9.05
N THR A 204 17.46 -10.78 9.70
CA THR A 204 17.61 -10.50 11.13
C THR A 204 16.23 -10.28 11.75
N ALA A 205 15.75 -11.24 12.52
CA ALA A 205 14.43 -11.20 13.13
C ALA A 205 14.49 -10.63 14.55
N ILE A 206 13.60 -9.70 14.88
CA ILE A 206 13.45 -9.18 16.25
C ILE A 206 12.56 -10.12 17.05
N ALA A 207 13.07 -10.60 18.18
CA ALA A 207 12.40 -11.50 19.12
C ALA A 207 11.64 -10.73 20.21
N SER A 208 12.26 -9.69 20.82
CA SER A 208 11.65 -8.88 21.88
C SER A 208 11.87 -7.38 21.69
N ILE A 209 10.97 -6.60 22.29
CA ILE A 209 11.00 -5.14 22.37
C ILE A 209 10.72 -4.78 23.81
N GLU A 210 11.66 -4.09 24.45
CA GLU A 210 11.59 -3.69 25.86
C GLU A 210 11.73 -2.16 25.94
N PRO A 211 10.61 -1.44 26.07
CA PRO A 211 10.63 0.02 26.23
C PRO A 211 11.16 0.42 27.61
N HIS A 212 12.09 1.36 27.61
CA HIS A 212 12.65 2.00 28.82
C HIS A 212 12.64 3.52 28.64
N GLU A 213 12.91 4.24 29.70
CA GLU A 213 13.28 5.64 29.63
C GLU A 213 14.81 5.77 29.90
N PRO A 214 15.59 6.34 28.97
CA PRO A 214 15.23 7.13 27.77
C PRO A 214 15.40 6.36 26.42
N HIS A 215 15.35 5.04 26.36
CA HIS A 215 15.61 4.22 25.18
C HIS A 215 14.67 3.01 25.09
N VAL A 216 14.78 2.27 24.00
CA VAL A 216 14.14 0.98 23.78
C VAL A 216 15.22 -0.04 23.48
N ASP A 217 15.21 -1.16 24.17
CA ASP A 217 16.09 -2.31 23.90
C ASP A 217 15.33 -3.31 23.00
N LEU A 218 15.95 -3.69 21.90
CA LEU A 218 15.49 -4.76 21.01
C LEU A 218 16.47 -5.91 21.11
N ARG A 219 15.97 -7.14 21.00
CA ARG A 219 16.81 -8.34 20.90
C ARG A 219 16.42 -9.15 19.68
N THR A 220 17.41 -9.57 18.91
CA THR A 220 17.20 -10.45 17.77
C THR A 220 17.01 -11.90 18.23
N GLU A 221 16.48 -12.75 17.34
CA GLU A 221 16.39 -14.20 17.60
C GLU A 221 17.77 -14.84 17.82
N ASP A 222 18.82 -14.29 17.19
CA ASP A 222 20.22 -14.73 17.35
C ASP A 222 20.90 -14.13 18.60
N GLY A 223 20.17 -13.35 19.42
CA GLY A 223 20.66 -12.80 20.69
C GLY A 223 21.41 -11.47 20.57
N VAL A 224 21.54 -10.87 19.41
CA VAL A 224 22.17 -9.56 19.21
C VAL A 224 21.27 -8.45 19.76
N GLY A 225 21.85 -7.49 20.48
CA GLY A 225 21.16 -6.34 21.08
C GLY A 225 21.12 -5.13 20.17
N VAL A 226 19.98 -4.42 20.16
CA VAL A 226 19.87 -3.10 19.53
C VAL A 226 19.28 -2.14 20.54
N ARG A 227 19.99 -1.06 20.83
CA ARG A 227 19.52 0.02 21.69
C ARG A 227 19.21 1.24 20.85
N ALA A 228 17.94 1.66 20.84
CA ALA A 228 17.48 2.79 20.05
C ALA A 228 16.80 3.83 20.95
N ARG A 229 16.92 5.12 20.59
CA ARG A 229 16.15 6.19 21.24
C ARG A 229 14.66 6.06 20.90
N HIS A 230 14.37 5.69 19.65
CA HIS A 230 13.02 5.46 19.13
C HIS A 230 12.99 4.20 18.26
N VAL A 231 11.85 3.52 18.27
CA VAL A 231 11.61 2.36 17.43
C VAL A 231 10.38 2.62 16.57
N ILE A 232 10.46 2.28 15.27
CA ILE A 232 9.31 2.33 14.35
C ILE A 232 9.05 0.91 13.86
N LEU A 233 7.88 0.39 14.17
CA LEU A 233 7.43 -0.93 13.75
C LEU A 233 6.76 -0.82 12.37
N ALA A 234 7.51 -1.13 11.32
CA ALA A 234 7.09 -1.10 9.92
C ALA A 234 7.04 -2.49 9.28
N ALA A 235 6.76 -3.52 10.10
CA ALA A 235 6.69 -4.93 9.67
C ALA A 235 5.38 -5.30 8.94
N GLY A 236 4.69 -4.31 8.38
CA GLY A 236 3.44 -4.49 7.64
C GLY A 236 2.37 -5.16 8.50
N TYR A 237 1.67 -6.14 7.94
CA TYR A 237 0.58 -6.83 8.65
C TYR A 237 1.07 -7.72 9.79
N GLY A 238 2.36 -7.93 9.93
CA GLY A 238 2.98 -8.58 11.09
C GLY A 238 3.03 -7.71 12.36
N ASN A 239 2.79 -6.41 12.26
CA ASN A 239 2.83 -5.49 13.42
C ASN A 239 1.78 -5.83 14.49
N GLN A 240 0.66 -6.42 14.11
CA GLN A 240 -0.41 -6.81 15.04
C GLN A 240 0.08 -7.73 16.17
N ARG A 241 1.15 -8.50 15.97
CA ARG A 241 1.72 -9.39 16.99
C ARG A 241 2.24 -8.67 18.25
N TRP A 242 2.48 -7.37 18.14
CA TRP A 242 2.98 -6.53 19.21
C TRP A 242 1.88 -5.82 20.03
N LEU A 243 0.61 -6.03 19.64
CA LEU A 243 -0.55 -5.48 20.30
C LEU A 243 -1.43 -6.60 20.85
N SER A 244 -1.91 -6.45 22.08
CA SER A 244 -2.79 -7.41 22.73
C SER A 244 -4.19 -7.45 22.09
N GLN A 245 -4.66 -6.30 21.61
CA GLN A 245 -5.95 -6.19 20.93
C GLN A 245 -5.79 -5.97 19.43
N PRO A 246 -6.59 -6.64 18.60
CA PRO A 246 -6.54 -6.45 17.16
C PRO A 246 -7.16 -5.10 16.77
N VAL A 247 -6.37 -4.27 16.05
CA VAL A 247 -6.80 -2.97 15.52
C VAL A 247 -7.24 -3.06 14.06
N ALA A 248 -7.03 -4.21 13.41
CA ALA A 248 -7.41 -4.48 12.03
C ALA A 248 -7.68 -5.97 11.82
N ARG A 249 -8.33 -6.30 10.71
CA ARG A 249 -8.63 -7.69 10.32
C ARG A 249 -7.84 -8.08 9.10
N ASN A 250 -7.09 -9.17 9.19
CA ASN A 250 -6.39 -9.73 8.03
C ASN A 250 -7.38 -10.33 7.03
N ARG A 251 -7.07 -10.12 5.76
CA ARG A 251 -7.76 -10.66 4.60
C ARG A 251 -6.76 -11.16 3.58
N SER A 252 -7.22 -11.96 2.65
CA SER A 252 -6.45 -12.33 1.47
C SER A 252 -7.03 -11.70 0.22
N SER A 253 -6.18 -11.12 -0.60
CA SER A 253 -6.48 -10.64 -1.93
C SER A 253 -5.75 -11.49 -2.97
N TYR A 254 -6.32 -11.62 -4.16
CA TYR A 254 -5.81 -12.46 -5.23
C TYR A 254 -5.51 -11.61 -6.45
N ALA A 255 -4.41 -11.90 -7.11
CA ALA A 255 -3.99 -11.13 -8.27
C ALA A 255 -3.39 -12.05 -9.34
N PHE A 256 -3.38 -11.54 -10.57
CA PHE A 256 -2.64 -12.15 -11.66
C PHE A 256 -2.01 -11.07 -12.54
N VAL A 257 -1.04 -11.48 -13.33
CA VAL A 257 -0.44 -10.69 -14.40
C VAL A 257 -0.45 -11.51 -15.68
N THR A 258 -0.63 -10.82 -16.83
CA THR A 258 -0.61 -11.46 -18.15
C THR A 258 0.80 -11.50 -18.75
N ASP A 259 0.97 -12.20 -19.85
CA ASP A 259 2.02 -11.90 -20.82
C ASP A 259 1.81 -10.48 -21.40
N PRO A 260 2.85 -9.85 -21.98
CA PRO A 260 2.66 -8.57 -22.66
C PRO A 260 1.62 -8.69 -23.79
N LEU A 261 0.72 -7.72 -23.84
CA LEU A 261 -0.25 -7.56 -24.94
C LEU A 261 0.31 -6.62 -26.01
N HIS A 262 -0.22 -6.72 -27.21
CA HIS A 262 0.02 -5.68 -28.22
C HIS A 262 -0.63 -4.36 -27.80
N ASP A 263 -0.03 -3.25 -28.19
CA ASP A 263 -0.51 -1.90 -27.89
C ASP A 263 -1.99 -1.69 -28.30
N SER A 264 -2.40 -2.28 -29.43
CA SER A 264 -3.78 -2.25 -29.94
C SER A 264 -4.77 -2.94 -28.99
N ASP A 265 -4.34 -3.93 -28.23
CA ASP A 265 -5.20 -4.75 -27.37
C ASP A 265 -5.32 -4.16 -25.96
N MET A 266 -4.47 -3.19 -25.63
CA MET A 266 -4.48 -2.51 -24.33
C MET A 266 -5.65 -1.53 -24.17
N GLY A 267 -6.14 -0.95 -25.27
CA GLY A 267 -7.19 0.06 -25.24
C GLY A 267 -6.94 1.16 -24.19
N ALA A 268 -7.97 1.55 -23.47
CA ALA A 268 -7.89 2.57 -22.43
C ALA A 268 -7.00 2.19 -21.23
N LEU A 269 -6.76 0.91 -21.00
CA LEU A 269 -5.87 0.46 -19.89
C LEU A 269 -4.45 0.98 -20.02
N LYS A 270 -4.02 1.40 -21.21
CA LYS A 270 -2.71 2.00 -21.43
C LYS A 270 -2.49 3.24 -20.53
N HIS A 271 -3.56 3.98 -20.25
CA HIS A 271 -3.49 5.24 -19.49
C HIS A 271 -4.46 5.33 -18.32
N THR A 272 -5.34 4.33 -18.15
CA THR A 272 -6.41 4.37 -17.16
C THR A 272 -6.48 3.05 -16.39
N MET A 273 -6.30 3.10 -15.08
CA MET A 273 -6.65 1.97 -14.23
C MET A 273 -8.15 1.94 -13.97
N MET A 274 -8.72 0.76 -13.75
CA MET A 274 -10.17 0.58 -13.63
C MET A 274 -10.49 -0.26 -12.39
N TRP A 275 -11.54 0.11 -11.66
CA TRP A 275 -12.02 -0.62 -10.50
C TRP A 275 -13.51 -0.41 -10.28
N GLU A 276 -14.15 -1.32 -9.54
CA GLU A 276 -15.61 -1.41 -9.44
C GLU A 276 -16.16 -1.13 -8.04
N THR A 277 -17.46 -0.83 -7.97
CA THR A 277 -18.18 -0.63 -6.70
C THR A 277 -18.49 -1.92 -5.94
N ALA A 278 -18.42 -3.10 -6.58
CA ALA A 278 -18.73 -4.37 -5.92
C ALA A 278 -17.77 -4.67 -4.76
N ARG A 279 -18.26 -5.42 -3.79
CA ARG A 279 -17.45 -6.00 -2.71
C ARG A 279 -17.67 -7.52 -2.69
N PRO A 280 -16.60 -8.33 -2.82
CA PRO A 280 -15.21 -7.96 -3.12
C PRO A 280 -15.08 -7.37 -4.53
N TYR A 281 -14.27 -6.32 -4.65
CA TYR A 281 -14.10 -5.60 -5.91
C TYR A 281 -13.14 -6.29 -6.89
N LEU A 282 -13.18 -5.85 -8.14
CA LEU A 282 -12.20 -6.08 -9.17
C LEU A 282 -11.47 -4.77 -9.45
N TYR A 283 -10.15 -4.85 -9.64
CA TYR A 283 -9.34 -3.78 -10.19
C TYR A 283 -8.39 -4.29 -11.27
N VAL A 284 -8.10 -3.43 -12.25
CA VAL A 284 -7.24 -3.75 -13.40
C VAL A 284 -6.39 -2.54 -13.75
N ARG A 285 -5.10 -2.77 -14.04
CA ARG A 285 -4.19 -1.75 -14.58
C ARG A 285 -3.19 -2.34 -15.55
N SER A 286 -2.52 -1.48 -16.31
CA SER A 286 -1.37 -1.87 -17.14
C SER A 286 -0.04 -1.70 -16.42
N THR A 287 1.00 -2.29 -16.99
CA THR A 287 2.41 -2.04 -16.69
C THR A 287 3.08 -1.38 -17.89
N PRO A 288 4.21 -0.66 -17.71
CA PRO A 288 4.93 -0.02 -18.83
C PRO A 288 5.42 -1.00 -19.90
N ASP A 289 5.62 -2.28 -19.56
CA ASP A 289 6.00 -3.34 -20.49
C ASP A 289 4.79 -4.06 -21.14
N GLY A 290 3.61 -3.43 -21.13
CA GLY A 290 2.42 -3.89 -21.85
C GLY A 290 1.69 -5.07 -21.21
N ARG A 291 1.89 -5.35 -19.92
CA ARG A 291 1.14 -6.39 -19.21
C ARG A 291 -0.10 -5.80 -18.53
N VAL A 292 -1.07 -6.64 -18.29
CA VAL A 292 -2.23 -6.34 -17.45
C VAL A 292 -2.04 -7.00 -16.10
N VAL A 293 -2.14 -6.21 -15.03
CA VAL A 293 -2.23 -6.67 -13.64
C VAL A 293 -3.68 -6.49 -13.20
N ALA A 294 -4.30 -7.55 -12.73
CA ALA A 294 -5.65 -7.51 -12.18
C ALA A 294 -5.72 -8.22 -10.84
N GLY A 295 -6.61 -7.76 -9.97
CA GLY A 295 -6.79 -8.39 -8.66
C GLY A 295 -8.11 -8.04 -8.00
N GLY A 296 -8.27 -8.54 -6.77
CA GLY A 296 -9.48 -8.45 -5.97
C GLY A 296 -9.93 -9.80 -5.46
N GLU A 297 -11.25 -10.03 -5.41
CA GLU A 297 -11.86 -11.27 -4.92
C GLU A 297 -11.46 -11.60 -3.47
N ASP A 298 -11.30 -10.55 -2.66
CA ASP A 298 -10.84 -10.64 -1.28
C ASP A 298 -11.73 -11.58 -0.46
N ASP A 299 -11.10 -12.29 0.47
CA ASP A 299 -11.82 -13.14 1.43
C ASP A 299 -11.23 -13.07 2.85
N ASN A 300 -11.99 -13.60 3.82
CA ASN A 300 -11.65 -13.55 5.25
C ASN A 300 -10.66 -14.66 5.68
N ILE A 301 -9.85 -15.17 4.76
CA ILE A 301 -8.88 -16.22 5.04
C ILE A 301 -7.48 -15.61 5.11
N ASP A 302 -6.83 -15.76 6.26
CA ASP A 302 -5.44 -15.34 6.47
C ASP A 302 -4.48 -16.51 6.74
N ILE A 303 -5.01 -17.76 6.76
CA ILE A 303 -4.20 -18.97 6.90
C ILE A 303 -3.49 -19.25 5.57
N PRO A 304 -2.14 -19.20 5.50
CA PRO A 304 -1.40 -19.30 4.26
C PRO A 304 -1.78 -20.48 3.37
N ALA A 305 -1.83 -21.70 3.92
CA ALA A 305 -2.17 -22.90 3.15
C ALA A 305 -3.58 -22.85 2.54
N ARG A 306 -4.57 -22.29 3.27
CA ARG A 306 -5.94 -22.15 2.78
C ARG A 306 -6.06 -21.04 1.74
N ARG A 307 -5.35 -19.94 1.92
CA ARG A 307 -5.24 -18.84 0.96
C ARG A 307 -4.66 -19.36 -0.36
N ASP A 308 -3.52 -20.01 -0.28
CA ASP A 308 -2.76 -20.45 -1.46
C ASP A 308 -3.52 -21.47 -2.30
N ALA A 309 -4.25 -22.38 -1.66
CA ALA A 309 -5.11 -23.36 -2.34
C ALA A 309 -6.23 -22.70 -3.18
N ARG A 310 -6.57 -21.44 -2.93
CA ARG A 310 -7.63 -20.70 -3.63
C ARG A 310 -7.15 -19.93 -4.86
N VAL A 311 -5.86 -19.71 -5.04
CA VAL A 311 -5.30 -18.87 -6.10
C VAL A 311 -5.91 -19.21 -7.47
N GLN A 312 -5.94 -20.46 -7.86
CA GLN A 312 -6.44 -20.90 -9.18
C GLN A 312 -7.96 -20.72 -9.34
N SER A 313 -8.74 -20.93 -8.28
CA SER A 313 -10.19 -20.71 -8.33
C SER A 313 -10.54 -19.23 -8.40
N LYS A 314 -9.83 -18.40 -7.66
CA LYS A 314 -9.97 -16.93 -7.65
C LYS A 314 -9.52 -16.32 -8.98
N LEU A 315 -8.43 -16.81 -9.57
CA LEU A 315 -8.02 -16.43 -10.92
C LEU A 315 -9.15 -16.62 -11.95
N ARG A 316 -9.80 -17.81 -11.94
CA ARG A 316 -10.94 -18.08 -12.85
C ARG A 316 -12.11 -17.10 -12.61
N THR A 317 -12.37 -16.75 -11.35
CA THR A 317 -13.42 -15.78 -11.01
C THR A 317 -13.08 -14.38 -11.53
N LEU A 318 -11.84 -13.92 -11.32
CA LEU A 318 -11.37 -12.64 -11.84
C LEU A 318 -11.50 -12.56 -13.37
N LEU A 319 -11.03 -13.59 -14.08
CA LEU A 319 -11.16 -13.65 -15.56
C LEU A 319 -12.61 -13.62 -16.01
N LYS A 320 -13.50 -14.34 -15.31
CA LYS A 320 -14.95 -14.32 -15.61
C LYS A 320 -15.55 -12.92 -15.40
N LYS A 321 -15.18 -12.22 -14.33
CA LYS A 321 -15.63 -10.84 -14.06
C LYS A 321 -15.15 -9.89 -15.15
N ILE A 322 -13.86 -9.95 -15.51
CA ILE A 322 -13.28 -9.14 -16.56
C ILE A 322 -14.01 -9.39 -17.89
N GLY A 323 -14.16 -10.64 -18.30
CA GLY A 323 -14.86 -11.00 -19.55
C GLY A 323 -16.33 -10.57 -19.59
N LYS A 324 -16.99 -10.39 -18.44
CA LYS A 324 -18.34 -9.83 -18.36
C LYS A 324 -18.36 -8.32 -18.53
N THR A 325 -17.42 -7.62 -17.90
CA THR A 325 -17.38 -6.15 -17.82
C THR A 325 -16.63 -5.54 -19.00
N MET A 326 -15.59 -6.22 -19.48
CA MET A 326 -14.70 -5.81 -20.57
C MET A 326 -14.59 -6.95 -21.60
N PRO A 327 -15.67 -7.28 -22.35
CA PRO A 327 -15.75 -8.49 -23.18
C PRO A 327 -14.74 -8.56 -24.31
N ASP A 328 -14.25 -7.44 -24.81
CA ASP A 328 -13.26 -7.38 -25.87
C ASP A 328 -11.83 -7.67 -25.38
N MET A 329 -11.63 -7.68 -24.06
CA MET A 329 -10.33 -7.91 -23.45
C MET A 329 -10.03 -9.40 -23.29
N ARG A 330 -9.10 -9.91 -24.11
CA ARG A 330 -8.67 -11.30 -24.06
C ARG A 330 -7.38 -11.45 -23.28
N LEU A 331 -7.48 -11.80 -22.00
CA LEU A 331 -6.34 -11.92 -21.11
C LEU A 331 -5.84 -13.36 -21.01
N ARG A 332 -4.52 -13.54 -21.06
CA ARG A 332 -3.82 -14.80 -20.80
C ARG A 332 -2.92 -14.62 -19.57
N PRO A 333 -3.31 -15.16 -18.41
CA PRO A 333 -2.50 -15.07 -17.20
C PRO A 333 -1.17 -15.81 -17.34
N ALA A 334 -0.07 -15.12 -17.03
CA ALA A 334 1.26 -15.71 -16.93
C ALA A 334 1.56 -16.16 -15.49
N PHE A 335 1.24 -15.32 -14.51
CA PHE A 335 1.44 -15.60 -13.08
C PHE A 335 0.20 -15.20 -12.29
N ALA A 336 -0.09 -15.96 -11.23
CA ALA A 336 -1.12 -15.65 -10.27
C ALA A 336 -0.59 -15.86 -8.85
N TRP A 337 -1.00 -14.99 -7.93
CA TRP A 337 -0.59 -15.05 -6.54
C TRP A 337 -1.69 -14.55 -5.61
N ALA A 338 -1.47 -14.71 -4.32
CA ALA A 338 -2.27 -14.07 -3.29
C ALA A 338 -1.37 -13.26 -2.34
N GLY A 339 -1.93 -12.24 -1.75
CA GLY A 339 -1.30 -11.45 -0.71
C GLY A 339 -2.23 -11.28 0.48
N THR A 340 -1.68 -11.31 1.69
CA THR A 340 -2.41 -10.90 2.88
C THR A 340 -2.36 -9.39 3.00
N PHE A 341 -3.49 -8.77 3.30
CA PHE A 341 -3.60 -7.37 3.70
C PHE A 341 -4.48 -7.25 4.94
N ALA A 342 -4.53 -6.10 5.57
CA ALA A 342 -5.37 -5.86 6.74
C ALA A 342 -6.29 -4.68 6.49
N GLU A 343 -7.54 -4.79 6.94
CA GLU A 343 -8.53 -3.72 6.91
C GLU A 343 -8.78 -3.20 8.32
N THR A 344 -8.77 -1.90 8.47
CA THR A 344 -9.31 -1.18 9.64
C THR A 344 -10.81 -0.96 9.46
N ALA A 345 -11.52 -0.65 10.53
CA ALA A 345 -12.97 -0.48 10.48
C ALA A 345 -13.43 0.69 9.59
N ASP A 346 -12.60 1.70 9.45
CA ASP A 346 -12.85 2.94 8.71
C ASP A 346 -12.04 3.08 7.42
N GLY A 347 -11.15 2.12 7.12
CA GLY A 347 -10.26 2.14 5.96
C GLY A 347 -9.06 3.08 6.13
N LEU A 348 -8.90 3.74 7.27
CA LEU A 348 -7.76 4.64 7.55
C LEU A 348 -6.59 3.88 8.20
N PRO A 349 -5.33 4.33 7.99
CA PRO A 349 -4.16 3.71 8.58
C PRO A 349 -3.98 4.07 10.06
N PHE A 350 -3.01 3.43 10.73
CA PHE A 350 -2.53 3.83 12.05
C PHE A 350 -1.04 4.15 12.00
N PHE A 351 -0.69 5.37 12.44
CA PHE A 351 0.69 5.82 12.59
C PHE A 351 0.91 6.46 13.96
N GLY A 352 1.98 6.07 14.64
CA GLY A 352 2.38 6.66 15.92
C GLY A 352 2.45 5.68 17.07
N PRO A 353 2.63 6.17 18.30
CA PRO A 353 2.77 5.34 19.48
C PRO A 353 1.43 4.73 19.90
N HIS A 354 1.51 3.53 20.45
CA HIS A 354 0.39 2.86 21.13
C HIS A 354 0.70 2.73 22.63
N ALA A 355 -0.32 2.88 23.46
CA ALA A 355 -0.15 2.91 24.93
C ALA A 355 0.54 1.67 25.50
N GLU A 356 0.38 0.50 24.88
CA GLU A 356 0.99 -0.75 25.33
C GLU A 356 2.53 -0.74 25.28
N LEU A 357 3.13 -0.03 24.32
CA LEU A 357 4.59 0.04 24.14
C LEU A 357 5.19 1.42 24.45
N GLY A 358 4.33 2.36 24.89
CA GLY A 358 4.77 3.70 25.30
C GLY A 358 5.19 4.63 24.13
N PRO A 359 5.63 5.84 24.46
CA PRO A 359 5.79 6.92 23.47
C PRO A 359 7.00 6.76 22.54
N ARG A 360 7.95 5.85 22.86
CA ARG A 360 9.17 5.65 22.07
C ARG A 360 9.04 4.56 21.02
N VAL A 361 7.93 3.80 21.02
CA VAL A 361 7.65 2.77 20.04
C VAL A 361 6.46 3.19 19.21
N SER A 362 6.72 3.61 17.98
CA SER A 362 5.69 3.99 17.01
C SER A 362 5.38 2.84 16.05
N PHE A 363 4.13 2.74 15.68
CA PHE A 363 3.67 1.81 14.65
C PHE A 363 3.52 2.52 13.31
N ALA A 364 3.81 1.82 12.22
CA ALA A 364 3.50 2.19 10.86
C ALA A 364 2.58 1.10 10.27
N MET A 365 1.29 1.26 10.48
CA MET A 365 0.25 0.34 10.01
C MET A 365 -0.49 0.97 8.83
N ALA A 366 0.18 1.01 7.66
CA ALA A 366 -0.37 1.50 6.39
C ALA A 366 -1.35 0.46 5.82
N TYR A 367 -2.47 0.26 6.50
CA TYR A 367 -3.42 -0.80 6.20
C TYR A 367 -4.47 -0.36 5.18
N GLY A 368 -5.20 -1.32 4.60
CA GLY A 368 -6.13 -1.13 3.50
C GLY A 368 -5.49 -1.23 2.12
N GLY A 369 -6.24 -0.91 1.07
CA GLY A 369 -5.81 -0.94 -0.32
C GLY A 369 -4.79 0.14 -0.69
N ASN A 370 -4.70 1.22 0.10
CA ASN A 370 -3.86 2.40 -0.17
C ASN A 370 -2.47 2.33 0.49
N GLY A 371 -1.95 1.16 0.81
CA GLY A 371 -0.76 0.98 1.65
C GLY A 371 0.46 1.81 1.26
N ILE A 372 0.78 1.95 -0.04
CA ILE A 372 1.94 2.75 -0.50
C ILE A 372 1.67 4.26 -0.32
N THR A 373 0.48 4.72 -0.69
CA THR A 373 0.05 6.11 -0.52
C THR A 373 0.03 6.50 0.96
N TYR A 374 -0.53 5.64 1.81
CA TYR A 374 -0.51 5.84 3.26
C TYR A 374 0.91 5.83 3.83
N SER A 375 1.80 4.99 3.30
CA SER A 375 3.19 4.95 3.75
C SER A 375 3.93 6.26 3.46
N ALA A 376 3.66 6.89 2.31
CA ALA A 376 4.23 8.18 1.98
C ALA A 376 3.75 9.28 2.95
N ILE A 377 2.45 9.30 3.27
CA ILE A 377 1.89 10.23 4.27
C ILE A 377 2.46 9.94 5.67
N GLY A 378 2.48 8.66 6.04
CA GLY A 378 2.91 8.21 7.37
C GLY A 378 4.38 8.50 7.66
N ALA A 379 5.23 8.56 6.64
CA ALA A 379 6.63 8.94 6.79
C ALA A 379 6.77 10.36 7.37
N GLY A 380 6.11 11.34 6.77
CA GLY A 380 6.09 12.73 7.27
C GLY A 380 5.41 12.86 8.65
N LEU A 381 4.36 12.08 8.90
CA LEU A 381 3.67 12.09 10.19
C LEU A 381 4.56 11.54 11.31
N LEU A 382 5.24 10.42 11.09
CA LEU A 382 6.15 9.83 12.08
C LEU A 382 7.36 10.72 12.33
N ARG A 383 7.91 11.38 11.30
CA ARG A 383 8.95 12.40 11.48
C ARG A 383 8.46 13.54 12.37
N ALA A 384 7.29 14.10 12.07
CA ALA A 384 6.71 15.18 12.87
C ALA A 384 6.54 14.78 14.35
N GLN A 385 6.14 13.53 14.63
CA GLN A 385 6.06 13.01 15.99
C GLN A 385 7.42 12.90 16.67
N LEU A 386 8.45 12.40 15.98
CA LEU A 386 9.82 12.33 16.51
C LEU A 386 10.37 13.73 16.85
N GLU A 387 10.10 14.70 16.00
CA GLU A 387 10.50 16.10 16.17
C GLU A 387 9.59 16.90 17.12
N SER A 388 8.54 16.26 17.66
CA SER A 388 7.52 16.92 18.50
C SER A 388 6.84 18.12 17.83
N THR A 389 6.67 18.05 16.51
CA THR A 389 5.97 19.06 15.71
C THR A 389 4.54 18.64 15.38
N PRO A 390 3.59 19.57 15.27
CA PRO A 390 2.21 19.23 14.95
C PRO A 390 2.08 18.74 13.50
N HIS A 391 1.23 17.75 13.28
CA HIS A 391 0.86 17.28 11.94
C HIS A 391 -0.66 17.18 11.83
N PRO A 392 -1.29 17.67 10.74
CA PRO A 392 -2.76 17.76 10.63
C PRO A 392 -3.48 16.40 10.68
N LEU A 393 -2.81 15.31 10.32
CA LEU A 393 -3.38 13.96 10.34
C LEU A 393 -3.10 13.19 11.64
N SER A 394 -2.39 13.75 12.62
CA SER A 394 -2.01 13.01 13.85
C SER A 394 -3.21 12.45 14.60
N GLY A 395 -4.31 13.22 14.72
CA GLY A 395 -5.54 12.73 15.35
C GLY A 395 -6.27 11.68 14.49
N LEU A 396 -6.34 11.92 13.19
CA LEU A 396 -7.10 11.05 12.27
C LEU A 396 -6.39 9.73 11.97
N PHE A 397 -5.06 9.73 11.92
CA PHE A 397 -4.26 8.53 11.64
C PHE A 397 -3.58 7.95 12.89
N GLY A 398 -3.82 8.52 14.07
CA GLY A 398 -3.33 8.04 15.34
C GLY A 398 -4.23 6.99 16.01
N PHE A 399 -3.69 6.30 17.02
CA PHE A 399 -4.44 5.31 17.80
C PHE A 399 -5.49 5.93 18.73
N SER A 400 -5.43 7.23 19.00
CA SER A 400 -6.50 7.97 19.72
C SER A 400 -7.87 7.87 19.03
N ARG A 401 -7.90 7.48 17.73
CA ARG A 401 -9.14 7.23 16.98
C ARG A 401 -9.92 5.99 17.47
N LEU A 402 -9.29 5.11 18.22
CA LEU A 402 -9.94 3.89 18.72
C LEU A 402 -10.83 4.13 19.95
N GLY A 403 -10.87 5.34 20.52
CA GLY A 403 -11.67 5.71 21.69
C GLY A 403 -10.91 5.61 22.99
#